data_31cab1dc527978714a681fae8047e7c0
#
_entry.id   31cab1dc527978714a681fae8047e7c0
#
_cell.length_a   1.000
_cell.length_b   1.000
_cell.length_c   1.000
_cell.angle_alpha   90.00
_cell.angle_beta   90.00
_cell.angle_gamma   90.00
#
_symmetry.space_group_name_H-M   'P 1'
#
loop_
_entity.id
_entity.type
_entity.pdbx_description
1 polymer ?
#
loop_
_entity_poly.entity_id
_entity_poly.type
_entity_poly.pdbx_seq_one_letter_code
_entity_poly.pdbx_strand_id
1 'polypeptide(L)'
;MFIIVLMSFLVLVVPIPLFLFKPRWPLNALIPGIVACAFIRLFGVEYEIRGQEHINVRNGGVVLLNHQSAIDIVMLSRLLREFRNIVPVVKKELFYMLPFGIASYLVGVVFIDRKNTASAKDVMKREAVAITKDHLKLAIFPEGTRHDNDTLLPFKKGSFHVAIDSQSIIQPVIVSKYHFIDHKRKRFGRGRVIIKIMPEIPTKGMTKADVNELTDRCQQLMQTEFDALSAEAKQYCHN
;
A
#
# COMPACT_ATOMS: atom_id res chain seq x y z
N MET A 1 17.92 1.56 -8.68
CA MET A 1 17.02 1.68 -7.51
C MET A 1 17.13 3.02 -6.80
N PHE A 2 18.30 3.49 -6.38
CA PHE A 2 18.47 4.78 -5.68
C PHE A 2 17.86 5.98 -6.44
N ILE A 3 18.15 6.11 -7.74
CA ILE A 3 17.62 7.19 -8.58
C ILE A 3 16.09 7.17 -8.64
N ILE A 4 15.46 6.00 -8.74
CA ILE A 4 14.00 5.87 -8.77
C ILE A 4 13.37 6.35 -7.46
N VAL A 5 13.96 5.95 -6.33
CA VAL A 5 13.50 6.39 -5.00
C VAL A 5 13.69 7.90 -4.82
N LEU A 6 14.84 8.42 -5.23
CA LEU A 6 15.14 9.86 -5.18
C LEU A 6 14.16 10.67 -6.04
N MET A 7 13.92 10.23 -7.26
CA MET A 7 12.97 10.90 -8.16
C MET A 7 11.54 10.84 -7.63
N SER A 8 11.10 9.69 -7.08
CA SER A 8 9.79 9.57 -6.43
C SER A 8 9.65 10.53 -5.24
N PHE A 9 10.74 10.74 -4.50
CA PHE A 9 10.82 11.71 -3.42
C PHE A 9 10.69 13.15 -3.94
N LEU A 10 11.48 13.54 -4.94
CA LEU A 10 11.46 14.89 -5.50
C LEU A 10 10.08 15.23 -6.11
N VAL A 11 9.49 14.28 -6.84
CA VAL A 11 8.18 14.45 -7.47
C VAL A 11 7.07 14.69 -6.44
N LEU A 12 7.19 14.12 -5.24
CA LEU A 12 6.23 14.38 -4.15
C LEU A 12 6.49 15.72 -3.45
N VAL A 13 7.75 16.13 -3.34
CA VAL A 13 8.16 17.31 -2.57
C VAL A 13 7.97 18.62 -3.34
N VAL A 14 8.29 18.63 -4.63
CA VAL A 14 8.20 19.85 -5.47
C VAL A 14 6.81 20.49 -5.45
N PRO A 15 5.69 19.76 -5.51
CA PRO A 15 4.36 20.38 -5.52
C PRO A 15 3.81 20.71 -4.12
N ILE A 16 4.61 20.69 -3.06
CA ILE A 16 4.18 21.06 -1.67
C ILE A 16 3.37 22.37 -1.65
N PRO A 17 3.78 23.46 -2.32
CA PRO A 17 2.98 24.71 -2.31
C PRO A 17 1.55 24.50 -2.78
N LEU A 18 1.34 23.63 -3.78
CA LEU A 18 -0.01 23.33 -4.30
C LEU A 18 -0.82 22.51 -3.29
N PHE A 19 -0.18 21.64 -2.50
CA PHE A 19 -0.86 20.81 -1.52
C PHE A 19 -1.42 21.63 -0.34
N LEU A 20 -0.88 22.81 -0.09
CA LEU A 20 -1.36 23.72 0.97
C LEU A 20 -2.77 24.26 0.71
N PHE A 21 -3.22 24.31 -0.54
CA PHE A 21 -4.59 24.74 -0.87
C PHE A 21 -5.64 23.71 -0.41
N LYS A 22 -5.28 22.41 -0.38
CA LYS A 22 -6.17 21.35 0.09
C LYS A 22 -5.36 20.30 0.87
N PRO A 23 -4.97 20.63 2.12
CA PRO A 23 -4.12 19.75 2.92
C PRO A 23 -4.84 18.44 3.26
N ARG A 24 -4.06 17.37 3.44
CA ARG A 24 -4.52 16.01 3.76
C ARG A 24 -5.49 15.40 2.72
N TRP A 25 -5.42 15.88 1.50
CA TRP A 25 -6.21 15.32 0.41
C TRP A 25 -5.43 14.27 -0.38
N PRO A 26 -5.89 12.99 -0.43
CA PRO A 26 -5.14 11.92 -1.09
C PRO A 26 -4.82 12.21 -2.56
N LEU A 27 -5.71 12.88 -3.28
CA LEU A 27 -5.49 13.20 -4.69
C LEU A 27 -4.37 14.22 -4.94
N ASN A 28 -3.84 14.87 -3.90
CA ASN A 28 -2.60 15.66 -4.03
C ASN A 28 -1.43 14.78 -4.52
N ALA A 29 -1.44 13.48 -4.21
CA ALA A 29 -0.44 12.54 -4.69
C ALA A 29 -0.71 12.01 -6.11
N LEU A 30 -1.80 12.41 -6.79
CA LEU A 30 -2.17 11.86 -8.10
C LEU A 30 -1.15 12.22 -9.18
N ILE A 31 -0.83 13.51 -9.33
CA ILE A 31 0.16 13.98 -10.33
C ILE A 31 1.56 13.43 -10.00
N PRO A 32 2.07 13.57 -8.76
CA PRO A 32 3.31 12.91 -8.36
C PRO A 32 3.34 11.42 -8.69
N GLY A 33 2.23 10.71 -8.41
CA GLY A 33 2.12 9.29 -8.70
C GLY A 33 2.16 8.96 -10.19
N ILE A 34 1.51 9.77 -11.04
CA ILE A 34 1.58 9.60 -12.51
C ILE A 34 3.01 9.74 -12.99
N VAL A 35 3.71 10.78 -12.52
CA VAL A 35 5.11 11.03 -12.91
C VAL A 35 6.02 9.89 -12.44
N ALA A 36 5.87 9.43 -11.19
CA ALA A 36 6.64 8.32 -10.65
C ALA A 36 6.39 7.01 -11.46
N CYS A 37 5.15 6.74 -11.83
CA CYS A 37 4.80 5.61 -12.67
C CYS A 37 5.34 5.72 -14.10
N ALA A 38 5.34 6.90 -14.70
CA ALA A 38 5.95 7.12 -16.01
C ALA A 38 7.47 6.93 -15.95
N PHE A 39 8.08 7.42 -14.87
CA PHE A 39 9.53 7.32 -14.68
C PHE A 39 9.99 5.86 -14.54
N ILE A 40 9.30 5.03 -13.77
CA ILE A 40 9.69 3.62 -13.61
C ILE A 40 9.58 2.84 -14.96
N ARG A 41 8.64 3.25 -15.83
CA ARG A 41 8.51 2.69 -17.17
C ARG A 41 9.73 2.96 -18.04
N LEU A 42 10.40 4.10 -17.90
CA LEU A 42 11.65 4.42 -18.63
C LEU A 42 12.76 3.45 -18.27
N PHE A 43 12.71 2.83 -17.08
CA PHE A 43 13.63 1.76 -16.67
C PHE A 43 13.19 0.36 -17.11
N GLY A 44 12.16 0.27 -17.96
CA GLY A 44 11.70 -1.00 -18.51
C GLY A 44 10.85 -1.83 -17.57
N VAL A 45 10.23 -1.19 -16.54
CA VAL A 45 9.27 -1.86 -15.68
C VAL A 45 7.86 -1.56 -16.16
N GLU A 46 7.16 -2.58 -16.60
CA GLU A 46 5.74 -2.53 -16.92
C GLU A 46 4.90 -2.96 -15.73
N TYR A 47 3.66 -2.48 -15.66
CA TYR A 47 2.71 -2.95 -14.67
C TYR A 47 1.34 -3.17 -15.29
N GLU A 48 0.71 -4.24 -14.84
CA GLU A 48 -0.62 -4.68 -15.22
C GLU A 48 -1.50 -4.69 -13.97
N ILE A 49 -2.73 -4.17 -14.05
CA ILE A 49 -3.69 -4.20 -12.96
C ILE A 49 -4.85 -5.08 -13.37
N ARG A 50 -5.25 -5.98 -12.47
CA ARG A 50 -6.38 -6.91 -12.61
C ARG A 50 -7.34 -6.76 -11.45
N GLY A 51 -8.60 -7.07 -11.66
CA GLY A 51 -9.62 -7.07 -10.61
C GLY A 51 -10.13 -5.68 -10.25
N GLN A 52 -10.03 -4.70 -11.15
CA GLN A 52 -10.55 -3.33 -10.93
C GLN A 52 -12.06 -3.33 -10.73
N GLU A 53 -12.78 -4.30 -11.26
CA GLU A 53 -14.21 -4.54 -11.07
C GLU A 53 -14.59 -4.83 -9.60
N HIS A 54 -13.64 -5.24 -8.77
CA HIS A 54 -13.86 -5.49 -7.35
C HIS A 54 -13.78 -4.22 -6.49
N ILE A 55 -13.45 -3.07 -7.08
CA ILE A 55 -13.34 -1.82 -6.34
C ILE A 55 -14.71 -1.16 -6.21
N ASN A 56 -15.18 -1.04 -4.98
CA ASN A 56 -16.28 -0.15 -4.68
C ASN A 56 -15.74 1.16 -4.07
N VAL A 57 -15.73 2.24 -4.85
CA VAL A 57 -15.21 3.56 -4.41
C VAL A 57 -16.04 4.19 -3.31
N ARG A 58 -17.28 3.71 -3.09
CA ARG A 58 -18.17 4.20 -2.04
C ARG A 58 -17.95 3.50 -0.70
N ASN A 59 -17.22 2.38 -0.68
CA ASN A 59 -16.89 1.68 0.55
C ASN A 59 -15.54 2.19 1.08
N GLY A 60 -15.50 2.61 2.33
CA GLY A 60 -14.27 2.76 3.08
C GLY A 60 -13.79 1.40 3.62
N GLY A 61 -12.52 1.28 4.00
CA GLY A 61 -12.02 0.03 4.55
C GLY A 61 -10.51 -0.06 4.64
N VAL A 62 -10.04 -1.26 4.84
CA VAL A 62 -8.61 -1.59 4.92
C VAL A 62 -8.18 -2.28 3.64
N VAL A 63 -7.22 -1.69 2.94
CA VAL A 63 -6.57 -2.32 1.78
C VAL A 63 -5.28 -2.98 2.26
N LEU A 64 -5.20 -4.30 2.15
CA LEU A 64 -4.01 -5.08 2.51
C LEU A 64 -3.11 -5.24 1.30
N LEU A 65 -1.82 -4.91 1.45
CA LEU A 65 -0.80 -5.09 0.40
C LEU A 65 0.40 -5.86 0.97
N ASN A 66 1.00 -6.72 0.17
CA ASN A 66 2.30 -7.31 0.51
C ASN A 66 3.43 -6.29 0.33
N HIS A 67 4.51 -6.44 1.12
CA HIS A 67 5.56 -5.41 1.25
C HIS A 67 6.94 -5.94 0.85
N GLN A 68 7.44 -5.53 -0.31
CA GLN A 68 8.66 -6.09 -0.89
C GLN A 68 9.82 -5.08 -0.94
N SER A 69 9.54 -3.83 -1.31
CA SER A 69 10.59 -2.87 -1.64
C SER A 69 10.19 -1.42 -1.38
N ALA A 70 11.15 -0.52 -1.48
CA ALA A 70 10.85 0.92 -1.53
C ALA A 70 10.03 1.32 -2.78
N ILE A 71 10.01 0.48 -3.82
CA ILE A 71 9.22 0.69 -5.04
C ILE A 71 7.72 0.50 -4.80
N ASP A 72 7.31 -0.12 -3.70
CA ASP A 72 5.89 -0.28 -3.35
C ASP A 72 5.18 1.08 -3.27
N ILE A 73 5.91 2.17 -3.00
CA ILE A 73 5.34 3.53 -3.04
C ILE A 73 4.85 3.92 -4.45
N VAL A 74 5.54 3.45 -5.50
CA VAL A 74 5.13 3.70 -6.89
C VAL A 74 3.89 2.86 -7.22
N MET A 75 3.86 1.60 -6.77
CA MET A 75 2.70 0.72 -6.96
C MET A 75 1.47 1.26 -6.21
N LEU A 76 1.67 1.76 -4.99
CA LEU A 76 0.60 2.41 -4.22
C LEU A 76 0.10 3.69 -4.91
N SER A 77 1.00 4.49 -5.48
CA SER A 77 0.65 5.68 -6.27
C SER A 77 -0.16 5.31 -7.51
N ARG A 78 0.11 4.15 -8.11
CA ARG A 78 -0.69 3.63 -9.22
C ARG A 78 -2.09 3.24 -8.76
N LEU A 79 -2.22 2.61 -7.60
CA LEU A 79 -3.50 2.23 -7.00
C LEU A 79 -4.36 3.44 -6.62
N LEU A 80 -3.75 4.60 -6.31
CA LEU A 80 -4.50 5.83 -6.02
C LEU A 80 -5.44 6.24 -7.17
N ARG A 81 -5.09 5.95 -8.42
CA ARG A 81 -5.94 6.23 -9.58
C ARG A 81 -7.20 5.37 -9.59
N GLU A 82 -7.09 4.14 -9.10
CA GLU A 82 -8.19 3.18 -9.06
C GLU A 82 -9.10 3.42 -7.83
N PHE A 83 -8.49 3.55 -6.67
CA PHE A 83 -9.21 3.69 -5.39
C PHE A 83 -9.65 5.13 -5.06
N ARG A 84 -8.99 6.13 -5.63
CA ARG A 84 -9.21 7.59 -5.44
C ARG A 84 -9.01 8.10 -4.02
N ASN A 85 -9.52 7.42 -3.00
CA ASN A 85 -9.44 7.81 -1.60
C ASN A 85 -8.68 6.76 -0.79
N ILE A 86 -7.42 6.52 -1.14
CA ILE A 86 -6.52 5.57 -0.46
C ILE A 86 -5.32 6.30 0.11
N VAL A 87 -4.99 6.01 1.37
CA VAL A 87 -3.82 6.56 2.05
C VAL A 87 -3.02 5.46 2.74
N PRO A 88 -1.68 5.48 2.68
CA PRO A 88 -0.87 4.50 3.37
C PRO A 88 -0.74 4.80 4.87
N VAL A 89 -0.64 3.73 5.65
CA VAL A 89 -0.26 3.78 7.05
C VAL A 89 1.24 3.49 7.17
N VAL A 90 2.00 4.45 7.65
CA VAL A 90 3.45 4.37 7.73
C VAL A 90 3.97 4.60 9.15
N LYS A 91 5.24 4.29 9.39
CA LYS A 91 5.88 4.53 10.68
C LYS A 91 6.12 6.04 10.92
N LYS A 92 5.95 6.49 12.16
CA LYS A 92 6.07 7.91 12.58
C LYS A 92 7.43 8.54 12.24
N GLU A 93 8.49 7.76 12.23
CA GLU A 93 9.83 8.23 11.94
C GLU A 93 9.96 8.83 10.54
N LEU A 94 9.13 8.39 9.58
CA LEU A 94 9.11 8.96 8.23
C LEU A 94 8.61 10.41 8.19
N PHE A 95 7.83 10.85 9.18
CA PHE A 95 7.42 12.25 9.29
C PHE A 95 8.60 13.20 9.47
N TYR A 96 9.63 12.76 10.19
CA TYR A 96 10.81 13.59 10.48
C TYR A 96 11.84 13.63 9.33
N MET A 97 11.60 12.88 8.26
CA MET A 97 12.42 12.95 7.04
C MET A 97 12.00 14.16 6.20
N LEU A 98 12.41 15.35 6.61
CA LEU A 98 12.06 16.60 5.91
C LEU A 98 12.81 16.72 4.56
N PRO A 99 12.14 17.28 3.53
CA PRO A 99 10.76 17.78 3.45
C PRO A 99 9.70 16.70 3.10
N PHE A 100 10.12 15.45 2.88
CA PHE A 100 9.25 14.34 2.51
C PHE A 100 8.12 14.08 3.52
N GLY A 101 8.40 14.18 4.83
CA GLY A 101 7.39 14.00 5.87
C GLY A 101 6.25 15.01 5.77
N ILE A 102 6.57 16.29 5.48
CA ILE A 102 5.57 17.33 5.27
C ILE A 102 4.72 17.02 4.03
N ALA A 103 5.36 16.68 2.90
CA ALA A 103 4.66 16.31 1.68
C ALA A 103 3.72 15.12 1.91
N SER A 104 4.21 14.08 2.60
CA SER A 104 3.44 12.89 2.95
C SER A 104 2.24 13.23 3.85
N TYR A 105 2.41 14.13 4.82
CA TYR A 105 1.30 14.60 5.65
C TYR A 105 0.24 15.31 4.81
N LEU A 106 0.65 16.19 3.89
CA LEU A 106 -0.25 16.97 3.05
C LEU A 106 -1.03 16.13 2.04
N VAL A 107 -0.54 14.94 1.68
CA VAL A 107 -1.29 13.96 0.87
C VAL A 107 -2.11 12.98 1.71
N GLY A 108 -2.19 13.19 3.03
CA GLY A 108 -3.05 12.41 3.91
C GLY A 108 -2.45 11.14 4.50
N VAL A 109 -1.15 10.88 4.32
CA VAL A 109 -0.48 9.71 4.92
C VAL A 109 -0.72 9.66 6.42
N VAL A 110 -1.05 8.46 6.92
CA VAL A 110 -1.30 8.21 8.34
C VAL A 110 -0.02 7.72 9.00
N PHE A 111 0.45 8.43 10.01
CA PHE A 111 1.67 8.10 10.73
C PHE A 111 1.36 7.41 12.05
N ILE A 112 1.96 6.25 12.31
CA ILE A 112 1.77 5.50 13.56
C ILE A 112 3.09 5.28 14.28
N ASP A 113 3.07 5.42 15.60
CA ASP A 113 4.17 5.03 16.47
C ASP A 113 4.05 3.54 16.81
N ARG A 114 4.81 2.72 16.11
CA ARG A 114 4.77 1.24 16.29
C ARG A 114 5.37 0.79 17.62
N LYS A 115 6.14 1.65 18.30
CA LYS A 115 6.74 1.36 19.60
C LYS A 115 5.77 1.65 20.74
N ASN A 116 4.84 2.58 20.52
CA ASN A 116 3.79 2.94 21.49
C ASN A 116 2.44 2.38 21.02
N THR A 117 2.10 1.20 21.51
CA THR A 117 0.86 0.50 21.12
C THR A 117 -0.40 1.29 21.47
N ALA A 118 -0.41 2.04 22.58
CA ALA A 118 -1.57 2.86 22.96
C ALA A 118 -1.77 4.00 21.95
N SER A 119 -0.71 4.76 21.66
CA SER A 119 -0.75 5.83 20.64
C SER A 119 -1.14 5.30 19.26
N ALA A 120 -0.61 4.15 18.85
CA ALA A 120 -0.99 3.52 17.59
C ALA A 120 -2.48 3.17 17.54
N LYS A 121 -3.03 2.61 18.63
CA LYS A 121 -4.46 2.28 18.72
C LYS A 121 -5.33 3.53 18.64
N ASP A 122 -4.94 4.64 19.29
CA ASP A 122 -5.72 5.89 19.25
C ASP A 122 -5.73 6.52 17.86
N VAL A 123 -4.59 6.48 17.13
CA VAL A 123 -4.55 6.89 15.73
C VAL A 123 -5.49 6.01 14.91
N MET A 124 -5.41 4.69 15.05
CA MET A 124 -6.23 3.77 14.25
C MET A 124 -7.73 3.88 14.56
N LYS A 125 -8.11 4.20 15.80
CA LYS A 125 -9.52 4.51 16.15
C LYS A 125 -10.03 5.76 15.41
N ARG A 126 -9.23 6.81 15.32
CA ARG A 126 -9.60 8.01 14.55
C ARG A 126 -9.76 7.70 13.07
N GLU A 127 -8.84 6.93 12.50
CA GLU A 127 -8.91 6.53 11.10
C GLU A 127 -10.09 5.58 10.83
N ALA A 128 -10.50 4.75 11.80
CA ALA A 128 -11.71 3.92 11.70
C ALA A 128 -12.98 4.78 11.50
N VAL A 129 -13.04 5.97 12.14
CA VAL A 129 -14.13 6.93 11.89
C VAL A 129 -14.06 7.49 10.47
N ALA A 130 -12.86 7.81 9.96
CA ALA A 130 -12.70 8.31 8.60
C ALA A 130 -13.04 7.24 7.54
N ILE A 131 -12.78 5.95 7.83
CA ILE A 131 -13.22 4.83 6.99
C ILE A 131 -14.74 4.88 6.76
N THR A 132 -15.51 5.04 7.83
CA THR A 132 -16.98 5.00 7.75
C THR A 132 -17.57 6.31 7.24
N LYS A 133 -17.04 7.45 7.70
CA LYS A 133 -17.61 8.78 7.40
C LYS A 133 -17.17 9.32 6.04
N ASP A 134 -15.90 9.14 5.70
CA ASP A 134 -15.27 9.77 4.54
C ASP A 134 -14.98 8.75 3.43
N HIS A 135 -15.40 7.49 3.61
CA HIS A 135 -15.10 6.37 2.70
C HIS A 135 -13.60 6.19 2.45
N LEU A 136 -12.78 6.48 3.47
CA LEU A 136 -11.33 6.37 3.41
C LEU A 136 -10.91 4.91 3.30
N LYS A 137 -9.93 4.64 2.45
CA LYS A 137 -9.25 3.33 2.37
C LYS A 137 -7.86 3.44 2.97
N LEU A 138 -7.59 2.67 4.03
CA LEU A 138 -6.27 2.61 4.64
C LEU A 138 -5.43 1.51 4.00
N ALA A 139 -4.40 1.88 3.27
CA ALA A 139 -3.43 0.94 2.74
C ALA A 139 -2.44 0.51 3.83
N ILE A 140 -2.48 -0.76 4.19
CA ILE A 140 -1.66 -1.33 5.25
C ILE A 140 -0.90 -2.53 4.71
N PHE A 141 0.40 -2.57 5.02
CA PHE A 141 1.25 -3.72 4.80
C PHE A 141 1.22 -4.61 6.06
N PRO A 142 0.45 -5.71 6.07
CA PRO A 142 0.23 -6.48 7.29
C PRO A 142 1.50 -7.19 7.80
N GLU A 143 2.47 -7.42 6.94
CA GLU A 143 3.79 -7.98 7.29
C GLU A 143 4.61 -7.03 8.19
N GLY A 144 4.38 -5.72 8.06
CA GLY A 144 4.99 -4.69 8.89
C GLY A 144 6.46 -4.40 8.60
N THR A 145 7.09 -5.11 7.70
CA THR A 145 8.46 -4.88 7.22
C THR A 145 8.60 -5.34 5.78
N ARG A 146 9.56 -4.77 5.05
CA ARG A 146 9.90 -5.18 3.68
C ARG A 146 10.76 -6.44 3.69
N HIS A 147 10.54 -7.30 2.70
CA HIS A 147 11.36 -8.50 2.45
C HIS A 147 11.30 -8.89 0.97
N ASP A 148 12.23 -9.72 0.54
CA ASP A 148 12.33 -10.26 -0.83
C ASP A 148 12.17 -11.79 -0.89
N ASN A 149 11.54 -12.38 0.14
CA ASN A 149 11.28 -13.81 0.22
C ASN A 149 10.27 -14.26 -0.87
N ASP A 150 10.25 -15.56 -1.12
CA ASP A 150 9.23 -16.18 -2.00
C ASP A 150 7.91 -16.43 -1.25
N THR A 151 7.89 -16.27 0.06
CA THR A 151 6.70 -16.42 0.90
C THR A 151 6.44 -15.13 1.67
N LEU A 152 5.16 -14.79 1.85
CA LEU A 152 4.75 -13.64 2.66
C LEU A 152 5.11 -13.87 4.14
N LEU A 153 5.51 -12.81 4.83
CA LEU A 153 5.73 -12.89 6.27
C LEU A 153 4.40 -13.01 7.03
N PRO A 154 4.43 -13.55 8.27
CA PRO A 154 3.23 -13.63 9.11
C PRO A 154 2.55 -12.28 9.28
N PHE A 155 1.23 -12.23 9.09
CA PHE A 155 0.45 -11.01 9.17
C PHE A 155 0.24 -10.54 10.61
N LYS A 156 0.46 -9.24 10.83
CA LYS A 156 0.17 -8.57 12.11
C LYS A 156 -1.32 -8.24 12.18
N LYS A 157 -1.91 -8.51 13.33
CA LYS A 157 -3.36 -8.41 13.56
C LYS A 157 -3.92 -6.97 13.58
N GLY A 158 -3.04 -5.94 13.61
CA GLY A 158 -3.47 -4.54 13.76
C GLY A 158 -4.44 -4.07 12.67
N SER A 159 -4.21 -4.41 11.40
CA SER A 159 -5.08 -4.08 10.28
C SER A 159 -6.46 -4.72 10.38
N PHE A 160 -6.52 -5.95 10.88
CA PHE A 160 -7.76 -6.71 11.06
C PHE A 160 -8.59 -6.16 12.21
N HIS A 161 -7.96 -5.76 13.31
CA HIS A 161 -8.66 -5.04 14.39
C HIS A 161 -9.30 -3.75 13.88
N VAL A 162 -8.61 -2.97 13.04
CA VAL A 162 -9.19 -1.74 12.47
C VAL A 162 -10.40 -2.04 11.62
N ALA A 163 -10.34 -3.02 10.74
CA ALA A 163 -11.45 -3.39 9.87
C ALA A 163 -12.67 -3.86 10.69
N ILE A 164 -12.44 -4.70 11.71
CA ILE A 164 -13.51 -5.20 12.61
C ILE A 164 -14.06 -4.07 13.48
N ASP A 165 -13.22 -3.23 14.10
CA ASP A 165 -13.67 -2.13 14.95
C ASP A 165 -14.48 -1.09 14.15
N SER A 166 -14.20 -0.91 12.86
CA SER A 166 -14.96 -0.04 11.95
C SER A 166 -16.10 -0.75 11.21
N GLN A 167 -16.27 -2.07 11.38
CA GLN A 167 -17.24 -2.91 10.67
C GLN A 167 -17.17 -2.68 9.14
N SER A 168 -15.97 -2.42 8.62
CA SER A 168 -15.70 -2.07 7.23
C SER A 168 -15.24 -3.28 6.41
N ILE A 169 -14.85 -3.06 5.17
CA ILE A 169 -14.31 -4.13 4.31
C ILE A 169 -12.79 -4.26 4.46
N ILE A 170 -12.29 -5.46 4.19
CA ILE A 170 -10.90 -5.70 3.84
C ILE A 170 -10.82 -5.95 2.34
N GLN A 171 -9.96 -5.20 1.66
CA GLN A 171 -9.67 -5.37 0.24
C GLN A 171 -8.24 -5.91 0.07
N PRO A 172 -8.04 -7.21 -0.18
CA PRO A 172 -6.70 -7.71 -0.46
C PRO A 172 -6.23 -7.24 -1.84
N VAL A 173 -5.00 -6.77 -1.92
CA VAL A 173 -4.31 -6.41 -3.15
C VAL A 173 -2.94 -7.06 -3.15
N ILE A 174 -2.68 -7.86 -4.16
CA ILE A 174 -1.44 -8.61 -4.29
C ILE A 174 -0.59 -8.00 -5.39
N VAL A 175 0.67 -7.75 -5.07
CA VAL A 175 1.69 -7.32 -6.01
C VAL A 175 2.65 -8.49 -6.23
N SER A 176 2.81 -8.93 -7.46
CA SER A 176 3.74 -10.01 -7.82
C SER A 176 5.17 -9.70 -7.38
N LYS A 177 5.98 -10.73 -7.18
CA LYS A 177 7.40 -10.55 -6.82
C LYS A 177 8.13 -9.70 -7.86
N TYR A 178 9.03 -8.81 -7.37
CA TYR A 178 9.88 -7.96 -8.22
C TYR A 178 11.11 -8.72 -8.69
N HIS A 179 10.94 -9.67 -9.62
CA HIS A 179 12.03 -10.50 -10.14
C HIS A 179 13.13 -9.70 -10.85
N PHE A 180 12.84 -8.46 -11.27
CA PHE A 180 13.81 -7.55 -11.90
C PHE A 180 14.72 -6.81 -10.89
N ILE A 181 14.52 -7.03 -9.58
CA ILE A 181 15.36 -6.46 -8.52
C ILE A 181 16.21 -7.56 -7.90
N ASP A 182 17.54 -7.46 -8.04
CA ASP A 182 18.48 -8.28 -7.30
C ASP A 182 19.09 -7.43 -6.17
N HIS A 183 18.59 -7.60 -4.97
CA HIS A 183 19.06 -6.87 -3.79
C HIS A 183 20.50 -7.21 -3.41
N LYS A 184 20.93 -8.46 -3.63
CA LYS A 184 22.29 -8.93 -3.30
C LYS A 184 23.32 -8.32 -4.23
N ARG A 185 23.04 -8.32 -5.53
CA ARG A 185 23.93 -7.78 -6.57
C ARG A 185 23.70 -6.28 -6.84
N LYS A 186 22.71 -5.67 -6.14
CA LYS A 186 22.28 -4.27 -6.36
C LYS A 186 21.93 -3.96 -7.82
N ARG A 187 21.38 -4.93 -8.54
CA ARG A 187 20.98 -4.78 -9.94
C ARG A 187 19.49 -4.47 -10.04
N PHE A 188 19.17 -3.68 -11.05
CA PHE A 188 17.81 -3.35 -11.43
C PHE A 188 17.66 -3.64 -12.91
N GLY A 189 16.82 -4.59 -13.26
CA GLY A 189 16.57 -5.05 -14.63
C GLY A 189 15.24 -4.55 -15.17
N ARG A 190 14.80 -5.18 -16.27
CA ARG A 190 13.49 -4.96 -16.87
C ARG A 190 12.54 -6.08 -16.48
N GLY A 191 11.26 -5.76 -16.37
CA GLY A 191 10.28 -6.78 -16.03
C GLY A 191 8.86 -6.23 -15.92
N ARG A 192 7.93 -7.13 -15.57
CA ARG A 192 6.52 -6.80 -15.37
C ARG A 192 6.13 -7.00 -13.92
N VAL A 193 5.33 -6.10 -13.42
CA VAL A 193 4.64 -6.20 -12.12
C VAL A 193 3.16 -6.43 -12.39
N ILE A 194 2.62 -7.47 -11.82
CA ILE A 194 1.18 -7.76 -11.87
C ILE A 194 0.59 -7.37 -10.52
N ILE A 195 -0.41 -6.51 -10.54
CA ILE A 195 -1.16 -6.07 -9.36
C ILE A 195 -2.57 -6.63 -9.48
N LYS A 196 -2.97 -7.49 -8.54
CA LYS A 196 -4.32 -8.08 -8.54
C LYS A 196 -5.12 -7.58 -7.33
N ILE A 197 -6.25 -6.98 -7.62
CA ILE A 197 -7.22 -6.53 -6.63
C ILE A 197 -8.22 -7.68 -6.47
N MET A 198 -8.34 -8.19 -5.24
CA MET A 198 -9.22 -9.31 -4.92
C MET A 198 -10.61 -8.79 -4.51
N PRO A 199 -11.64 -9.65 -4.50
CA PRO A 199 -12.95 -9.31 -3.94
C PRO A 199 -12.86 -8.78 -2.51
N GLU A 200 -13.76 -7.87 -2.16
CA GLU A 200 -13.90 -7.34 -0.79
C GLU A 200 -14.31 -8.45 0.19
N ILE A 201 -13.70 -8.46 1.37
CA ILE A 201 -14.04 -9.33 2.49
C ILE A 201 -14.78 -8.48 3.52
N PRO A 202 -16.09 -8.67 3.72
CA PRO A 202 -16.86 -7.90 4.71
C PRO A 202 -16.49 -8.34 6.12
N THR A 203 -16.42 -7.37 7.06
CA THR A 203 -16.24 -7.65 8.49
C THR A 203 -17.50 -7.33 9.32
N LYS A 204 -18.59 -6.98 8.67
CA LYS A 204 -19.85 -6.68 9.33
C LYS A 204 -20.32 -7.86 10.17
N GLY A 205 -20.58 -7.62 11.45
CA GLY A 205 -20.98 -8.64 12.42
C GLY A 205 -19.82 -9.41 13.05
N MET A 206 -18.59 -9.25 12.55
CA MET A 206 -17.40 -9.84 13.16
C MET A 206 -17.01 -9.11 14.47
N THR A 207 -16.38 -9.87 15.36
CA THR A 207 -15.93 -9.44 16.67
C THR A 207 -14.41 -9.65 16.83
N LYS A 208 -13.86 -9.22 17.95
CA LYS A 208 -12.44 -9.44 18.25
C LYS A 208 -12.06 -10.92 18.34
N ALA A 209 -13.01 -11.82 18.57
CA ALA A 209 -12.78 -13.27 18.57
C ALA A 209 -12.42 -13.79 17.17
N ASP A 210 -12.95 -13.15 16.12
CA ASP A 210 -12.80 -13.58 14.73
C ASP A 210 -11.46 -13.12 14.10
N VAL A 211 -10.69 -12.25 14.81
CA VAL A 211 -9.45 -11.65 14.28
C VAL A 211 -8.45 -12.70 13.82
N ASN A 212 -8.27 -13.79 14.57
CA ASN A 212 -7.29 -14.83 14.25
C ASN A 212 -7.66 -15.54 12.94
N GLU A 213 -8.88 -16.05 12.87
CA GLU A 213 -9.40 -16.75 11.69
C GLU A 213 -9.35 -15.86 10.44
N LEU A 214 -9.80 -14.60 10.57
CA LEU A 214 -9.77 -13.63 9.47
C LEU A 214 -8.34 -13.33 9.00
N THR A 215 -7.38 -13.24 9.93
CA THR A 215 -5.96 -13.01 9.61
C THR A 215 -5.39 -14.21 8.83
N ASP A 216 -5.60 -15.42 9.32
CA ASP A 216 -5.08 -16.64 8.71
C ASP A 216 -5.69 -16.88 7.32
N ARG A 217 -7.01 -16.66 7.18
CA ARG A 217 -7.72 -16.73 5.91
C ARG A 217 -7.18 -15.73 4.89
N CYS A 218 -6.98 -14.47 5.29
CA CYS A 218 -6.43 -13.45 4.41
C CYS A 218 -4.99 -13.75 4.02
N GLN A 219 -4.16 -14.23 4.95
CA GLN A 219 -2.78 -14.61 4.67
C GLN A 219 -2.70 -15.75 3.67
N GLN A 220 -3.49 -16.80 3.86
CA GLN A 220 -3.53 -17.95 2.95
C GLN A 220 -4.01 -17.54 1.55
N LEU A 221 -5.08 -16.73 1.46
CA LEU A 221 -5.59 -16.21 0.21
C LEU A 221 -4.51 -15.40 -0.53
N MET A 222 -3.88 -14.45 0.17
CA MET A 222 -2.86 -13.59 -0.41
C MET A 222 -1.60 -14.36 -0.80
N GLN A 223 -1.19 -15.39 -0.04
CA GLN A 223 -0.06 -16.24 -0.38
C GLN A 223 -0.31 -17.02 -1.67
N THR A 224 -1.46 -17.67 -1.78
CA THR A 224 -1.81 -18.43 -3.00
C THR A 224 -1.76 -17.57 -4.26
N GLU A 225 -2.32 -16.37 -4.18
CA GLU A 225 -2.33 -15.43 -5.30
C GLU A 225 -0.93 -14.85 -5.57
N PHE A 226 -0.14 -14.58 -4.52
CA PHE A 226 1.23 -14.11 -4.65
C PHE A 226 2.10 -15.11 -5.40
N ASP A 227 1.97 -16.41 -5.08
CA ASP A 227 2.71 -17.49 -5.75
C ASP A 227 2.35 -17.55 -7.24
N ALA A 228 1.07 -17.54 -7.56
CA ALA A 228 0.58 -17.61 -8.93
C ALA A 228 1.06 -16.39 -9.77
N LEU A 229 0.86 -15.17 -9.25
CA LEU A 229 1.24 -13.95 -9.96
C LEU A 229 2.75 -13.81 -10.08
N SER A 230 3.51 -14.28 -9.08
CA SER A 230 4.99 -14.21 -9.10
C SER A 230 5.57 -15.20 -10.10
N ALA A 231 5.00 -16.39 -10.22
CA ALA A 231 5.37 -17.36 -11.25
C ALA A 231 5.11 -16.82 -12.67
N GLU A 232 3.98 -16.15 -12.87
CA GLU A 232 3.64 -15.50 -14.13
C GLU A 232 4.60 -14.33 -14.43
N ALA A 233 4.80 -13.42 -13.49
CA ALA A 233 5.64 -12.24 -13.65
C ALA A 233 7.11 -12.60 -13.96
N LYS A 234 7.59 -13.75 -13.47
CA LYS A 234 8.95 -14.25 -13.72
C LYS A 234 9.23 -14.46 -15.22
N GLN A 235 8.23 -14.81 -16.01
CA GLN A 235 8.37 -15.06 -17.45
C GLN A 235 8.72 -13.78 -18.24
N TYR A 236 8.44 -12.61 -17.68
CA TYR A 236 8.67 -11.30 -18.31
C TYR A 236 9.94 -10.60 -17.81
N CYS A 237 10.76 -11.27 -16.99
CA CYS A 237 11.99 -10.68 -16.47
C CYS A 237 13.15 -10.99 -17.44
N HIS A 238 13.77 -9.93 -17.91
CA HIS A 238 15.01 -9.99 -18.67
C HIS A 238 16.11 -9.36 -17.81
N ASN A 239 17.08 -10.18 -17.41
CA ASN A 239 18.28 -9.77 -16.64
C ASN A 239 19.36 -9.20 -17.55
#